data_105d9943ce9859ab34a9186a7596c991
#
_entry.id   105d9943ce9859ab34a9186a7596c991
#
_cell.length_a   1.000
_cell.length_b   1.000
_cell.length_c   1.000
_cell.angle_alpha   90.00
_cell.angle_beta   90.00
_cell.angle_gamma   90.00
#
_symmetry.space_group_name_H-M   'P 1'
#
loop_
_entity.id
_entity.type
_entity.pdbx_description
1 polymer ?
#
loop_
_entity_poly.entity_id
_entity_poly.type
_entity_poly.pdbx_seq_one_letter_code
_entity_poly.pdbx_strand_id
1 'polypeptide(L)'
;MKFKKLAALTLAGAMSLSLAACGGGGGDTASPAPNTGSPSAATDTPAPEGEVYKIGVLAPEVTHGWSAGVAYYAEKRCDELVAEGKIEKKILISGDAAEMTTQLDELKTWGADAIVAFPQWEGMEVPIQQAIDEGITVVNFDIAIEADGVYRVSGDNEGMGKDAAEYIIDKVGTEGTVVVLDVPTSGSVAELRKKGFTETMAAEAPNMVLKEYATEFTREAGLADMADILTANPQIDAVFSMDDETSIGALQAIRDAGRTDIKVITGGGGCQEWFNMMLADENQDIWLQSDLYSPVMVEDAVDMALDILNGNAPEDPVKIIPTERVDR
;
A
#
# COMPACT_ATOMS: atom_id res chain seq x y z
N MET A 1 43.30 -5.87 20.95
CA MET A 1 43.58 -6.01 22.40
C MET A 1 42.27 -6.18 23.15
N LYS A 2 42.13 -7.33 23.85
CA LYS A 2 41.16 -7.73 24.88
C LYS A 2 39.67 -7.84 24.51
N PHE A 3 39.31 -9.09 24.21
CA PHE A 3 37.97 -9.68 24.35
C PHE A 3 37.51 -9.65 25.82
N LYS A 4 36.25 -9.34 26.07
CA LYS A 4 35.53 -9.76 27.27
C LYS A 4 34.27 -10.55 26.90
N LYS A 5 34.32 -11.85 27.22
CA LYS A 5 33.22 -12.78 27.26
C LYS A 5 32.30 -12.43 28.44
N LEU A 6 31.00 -12.48 28.29
CA LEU A 6 30.08 -12.62 29.43
C LEU A 6 29.05 -13.73 29.15
N ALA A 7 28.83 -14.46 30.22
CA ALA A 7 28.31 -15.79 30.30
C ALA A 7 26.79 -15.88 30.15
N ALA A 8 26.38 -17.07 29.71
CA ALA A 8 25.01 -17.58 29.72
C ALA A 8 24.53 -17.84 31.16
N LEU A 9 23.26 -17.53 31.45
CA LEU A 9 22.57 -18.03 32.64
C LEU A 9 21.32 -18.78 32.17
N THR A 10 21.39 -20.11 32.34
CA THR A 10 20.27 -21.03 32.23
C THR A 10 19.49 -21.01 33.54
N LEU A 11 18.16 -20.89 33.47
CA LEU A 11 17.29 -21.17 34.59
C LEU A 11 16.25 -22.21 34.16
N ALA A 12 16.43 -23.42 34.73
CA ALA A 12 15.46 -24.52 34.69
C ALA A 12 14.55 -24.39 35.90
N GLY A 13 13.26 -24.63 35.78
CA GLY A 13 12.29 -24.63 36.86
C GLY A 13 11.03 -25.41 36.51
N ALA A 14 10.99 -26.50 36.91
CA ALA A 14 10.28 -27.67 37.36
C ALA A 14 8.72 -27.63 37.25
N MET A 15 8.24 -28.75 36.71
CA MET A 15 6.86 -29.23 36.74
C MET A 15 6.38 -29.50 38.18
N SER A 16 5.08 -29.30 38.43
CA SER A 16 4.35 -30.00 39.50
C SER A 16 2.99 -30.47 38.98
N LEU A 17 2.90 -31.79 38.82
CA LEU A 17 1.65 -32.57 38.76
C LEU A 17 1.01 -32.58 40.14
N SER A 18 -0.31 -32.46 40.20
CA SER A 18 -1.11 -32.93 41.34
C SER A 18 -2.33 -33.72 40.84
N LEU A 19 -2.21 -35.03 40.96
CA LEU A 19 -3.35 -35.97 41.04
C LEU A 19 -3.97 -35.88 42.43
N ALA A 20 -5.28 -35.90 42.50
CA ALA A 20 -5.99 -36.35 43.69
C ALA A 20 -7.23 -37.14 43.27
N ALA A 21 -7.29 -38.37 43.79
CA ALA A 21 -8.29 -39.39 43.52
C ALA A 21 -9.24 -39.57 44.72
N CYS A 22 -10.45 -40.00 44.39
CA CYS A 22 -11.35 -40.97 45.07
C CYS A 22 -11.77 -40.86 46.52
N GLY A 23 -13.07 -41.12 46.68
CA GLY A 23 -13.73 -41.78 47.83
C GLY A 23 -14.97 -41.00 48.26
N GLY A 24 -16.23 -41.47 48.35
CA GLY A 24 -16.78 -42.76 48.44
C GLY A 24 -17.88 -42.73 49.54
N GLY A 25 -19.13 -43.22 49.27
CA GLY A 25 -20.14 -43.62 50.28
C GLY A 25 -21.32 -42.64 50.43
N GLY A 26 -22.51 -42.95 49.97
CA GLY A 26 -23.50 -43.91 50.43
C GLY A 26 -24.70 -43.28 51.15
N GLY A 27 -25.95 -43.52 50.71
CA GLY A 27 -27.14 -43.29 51.55
C GLY A 27 -28.43 -42.89 50.79
N ASP A 28 -29.32 -43.83 50.64
CA ASP A 28 -30.66 -43.85 50.04
C ASP A 28 -31.61 -42.73 50.42
N THR A 29 -32.52 -42.35 49.53
CA THR A 29 -33.96 -42.66 49.57
C THR A 29 -34.79 -41.93 48.50
N ALA A 30 -35.55 -42.75 47.72
CA ALA A 30 -36.90 -42.53 47.15
C ALA A 30 -37.26 -41.26 46.31
N SER A 31 -37.55 -41.58 45.07
CA SER A 31 -38.48 -41.09 43.99
C SER A 31 -39.73 -40.27 44.40
N PRO A 32 -40.40 -39.48 43.51
CA PRO A 32 -40.64 -39.76 42.09
C PRO A 32 -40.46 -38.57 41.16
N ALA A 33 -40.39 -38.91 39.84
CA ALA A 33 -40.31 -38.04 38.69
C ALA A 33 -41.54 -37.16 38.48
N PRO A 34 -41.38 -36.03 37.69
CA PRO A 34 -41.86 -36.14 36.31
C PRO A 34 -40.87 -35.61 35.26
N ASN A 35 -40.89 -36.29 34.20
CA ASN A 35 -40.48 -36.10 32.85
C ASN A 35 -40.52 -34.63 32.38
N THR A 36 -39.39 -34.07 31.99
CA THR A 36 -39.31 -33.00 30.96
C THR A 36 -38.02 -33.13 30.17
N GLY A 37 -38.15 -33.20 28.89
CA GLY A 37 -37.30 -33.10 27.73
C GLY A 37 -35.80 -32.93 27.94
N SER A 38 -35.06 -33.93 27.52
CA SER A 38 -33.65 -33.83 27.16
C SER A 38 -33.45 -32.72 26.12
N PRO A 39 -32.55 -31.75 26.30
CA PRO A 39 -32.11 -30.96 25.18
C PRO A 39 -31.28 -31.88 24.28
N SER A 40 -31.76 -32.05 23.06
CA SER A 40 -31.02 -32.63 21.94
C SER A 40 -29.66 -31.98 21.91
N ALA A 41 -28.60 -32.76 22.06
CA ALA A 41 -27.25 -32.31 21.72
C ALA A 41 -27.33 -31.85 20.26
N ALA A 42 -27.13 -30.53 20.06
CA ALA A 42 -26.82 -30.00 18.77
C ALA A 42 -25.53 -30.72 18.35
N THR A 43 -25.63 -31.60 17.39
CA THR A 43 -24.48 -32.06 16.61
C THR A 43 -23.95 -30.81 15.94
N ASP A 44 -22.79 -30.32 16.41
CA ASP A 44 -21.93 -29.46 15.67
C ASP A 44 -21.57 -30.22 14.37
N THR A 45 -22.39 -30.01 13.36
CA THR A 45 -21.99 -30.36 11.98
C THR A 45 -20.93 -29.31 11.64
N PRO A 46 -19.67 -29.71 11.35
CA PRO A 46 -18.71 -28.77 10.83
C PRO A 46 -19.37 -28.08 9.64
N ALA A 47 -19.24 -26.75 9.55
CA ALA A 47 -19.57 -26.03 8.34
C ALA A 47 -18.86 -26.75 7.17
N PRO A 48 -19.47 -26.87 5.97
CA PRO A 48 -18.79 -27.47 4.84
C PRO A 48 -17.44 -26.76 4.71
N GLU A 49 -16.36 -27.54 4.66
CA GLU A 49 -15.04 -27.03 4.36
C GLU A 49 -15.16 -26.28 3.05
N GLY A 50 -14.97 -24.95 3.07
CA GLY A 50 -14.96 -24.13 1.87
C GLY A 50 -13.83 -24.59 0.94
N GLU A 51 -13.98 -24.32 -0.33
CA GLU A 51 -12.92 -24.57 -1.30
C GLU A 51 -11.68 -23.75 -0.90
N VAL A 52 -10.50 -24.37 -0.91
CA VAL A 52 -9.23 -23.70 -0.61
C VAL A 52 -8.63 -23.26 -1.94
N TYR A 53 -8.53 -21.95 -2.15
CA TYR A 53 -8.02 -21.39 -3.40
C TYR A 53 -6.51 -21.12 -3.35
N LYS A 54 -5.87 -21.12 -4.52
CA LYS A 54 -4.47 -20.76 -4.67
C LYS A 54 -4.36 -19.30 -5.13
N ILE A 55 -3.91 -18.42 -4.26
CA ILE A 55 -3.70 -17.00 -4.58
C ILE A 55 -2.20 -16.71 -4.70
N GLY A 56 -1.78 -16.27 -5.89
CA GLY A 56 -0.45 -15.77 -6.16
C GLY A 56 -0.36 -14.26 -5.95
N VAL A 57 0.79 -13.76 -5.48
CA VAL A 57 1.09 -12.33 -5.44
C VAL A 57 2.38 -12.08 -6.19
N LEU A 58 2.34 -11.15 -7.15
CA LEU A 58 3.49 -10.62 -7.88
C LEU A 58 3.74 -9.19 -7.40
N ALA A 59 4.86 -8.95 -6.75
CA ALA A 59 5.24 -7.63 -6.30
C ALA A 59 6.62 -7.24 -6.85
N PRO A 60 6.90 -5.95 -7.06
CA PRO A 60 8.23 -5.49 -7.44
C PRO A 60 9.19 -5.57 -6.26
N GLU A 61 10.49 -5.51 -6.56
CA GLU A 61 11.55 -5.38 -5.56
C GLU A 61 11.31 -4.12 -4.69
N VAL A 62 11.66 -4.25 -3.42
CA VAL A 62 11.51 -3.16 -2.46
C VAL A 62 12.56 -2.09 -2.70
N THR A 63 12.15 -0.94 -3.20
CA THR A 63 13.02 0.21 -3.49
C THR A 63 12.86 1.37 -2.49
N HIS A 64 11.72 1.46 -1.80
CA HIS A 64 11.40 2.51 -0.82
C HIS A 64 10.37 2.03 0.21
N GLY A 65 10.09 2.87 1.23
CA GLY A 65 9.26 2.51 2.38
C GLY A 65 7.84 2.08 2.02
N TRP A 66 7.20 2.73 1.03
CA TRP A 66 5.84 2.37 0.61
C TRP A 66 5.80 0.98 -0.06
N SER A 67 6.72 0.66 -0.97
CA SER A 67 6.79 -0.66 -1.60
C SER A 67 7.10 -1.78 -0.58
N ALA A 68 7.92 -1.48 0.44
CA ALA A 68 8.13 -2.39 1.58
C ALA A 68 6.82 -2.65 2.34
N GLY A 69 6.01 -1.60 2.54
CA GLY A 69 4.70 -1.71 3.16
C GLY A 69 3.75 -2.58 2.34
N VAL A 70 3.69 -2.41 1.01
CA VAL A 70 2.87 -3.24 0.11
C VAL A 70 3.25 -4.72 0.25
N ALA A 71 4.53 -5.05 0.16
CA ALA A 71 4.99 -6.44 0.30
C ALA A 71 4.61 -7.03 1.66
N TYR A 72 4.81 -6.27 2.74
CA TYR A 72 4.48 -6.69 4.11
C TYR A 72 2.97 -6.94 4.30
N TYR A 73 2.11 -6.01 3.87
CA TYR A 73 0.67 -6.15 4.07
C TYR A 73 0.06 -7.21 3.17
N ALA A 74 0.57 -7.38 1.93
CA ALA A 74 0.16 -8.49 1.08
C ALA A 74 0.48 -9.85 1.74
N GLU A 75 1.71 -10.01 2.26
CA GLU A 75 2.11 -11.24 2.95
C GLU A 75 1.27 -11.47 4.21
N LYS A 76 1.11 -10.44 5.05
CA LYS A 76 0.31 -10.50 6.27
C LYS A 76 -1.12 -10.94 5.99
N ARG A 77 -1.79 -10.32 4.99
CA ARG A 77 -3.17 -10.67 4.66
C ARG A 77 -3.29 -12.10 4.13
N CYS A 78 -2.38 -12.51 3.27
CA CYS A 78 -2.34 -13.88 2.79
C CYS A 78 -2.11 -14.88 3.95
N ASP A 79 -1.24 -14.57 4.93
CA ASP A 79 -1.01 -15.42 6.10
C ASP A 79 -2.26 -15.58 6.97
N GLU A 80 -3.02 -14.51 7.17
CA GLU A 80 -4.31 -14.55 7.87
C GLU A 80 -5.28 -15.51 7.16
N LEU A 81 -5.43 -15.39 5.84
CA LEU A 81 -6.32 -16.24 5.05
C LEU A 81 -5.86 -17.71 5.00
N VAL A 82 -4.55 -17.96 4.99
CA VAL A 82 -3.98 -19.31 5.14
C VAL A 82 -4.32 -19.89 6.51
N ALA A 83 -4.18 -19.12 7.59
CA ALA A 83 -4.51 -19.55 8.94
C ALA A 83 -6.01 -19.84 9.12
N GLU A 84 -6.86 -19.14 8.35
CA GLU A 84 -8.30 -19.38 8.27
C GLU A 84 -8.66 -20.60 7.39
N GLY A 85 -7.70 -21.22 6.72
CA GLY A 85 -7.91 -22.36 5.82
C GLY A 85 -8.62 -22.01 4.51
N LYS A 86 -8.57 -20.75 4.09
CA LYS A 86 -9.25 -20.26 2.88
C LYS A 86 -8.41 -20.31 1.62
N ILE A 87 -7.08 -20.14 1.76
CA ILE A 87 -6.15 -20.10 0.63
C ILE A 87 -4.85 -20.88 0.88
N GLU A 88 -4.21 -21.27 -0.21
CA GLU A 88 -2.77 -21.46 -0.31
C GLU A 88 -2.14 -20.22 -0.96
N LYS A 89 -0.98 -19.76 -0.48
CA LYS A 89 -0.31 -18.56 -1.01
C LYS A 89 1.01 -18.87 -1.70
N LYS A 90 1.37 -18.04 -2.69
CA LYS A 90 2.70 -17.95 -3.26
C LYS A 90 3.02 -16.50 -3.61
N ILE A 91 4.05 -15.91 -2.96
CA ILE A 91 4.45 -14.53 -3.17
C ILE A 91 5.82 -14.53 -3.87
N LEU A 92 5.91 -13.80 -4.98
CA LEU A 92 7.10 -13.68 -5.80
C LEU A 92 7.44 -12.19 -5.98
N ILE A 93 8.74 -11.90 -5.90
CA ILE A 93 9.27 -10.54 -5.99
C ILE A 93 10.13 -10.44 -7.25
N SER A 94 9.90 -9.41 -8.05
CA SER A 94 10.54 -9.21 -9.35
C SER A 94 11.40 -7.95 -9.36
N GLY A 95 12.58 -8.04 -9.95
CA GLY A 95 13.46 -6.90 -10.18
C GLY A 95 13.22 -6.18 -11.51
N ASP A 96 12.54 -6.84 -12.47
CA ASP A 96 12.18 -6.28 -13.76
C ASP A 96 10.98 -6.97 -14.41
N ALA A 97 10.51 -6.44 -15.56
CA ALA A 97 9.36 -6.96 -16.30
C ALA A 97 9.57 -8.40 -16.82
N ALA A 98 10.78 -8.76 -17.20
CA ALA A 98 11.07 -10.10 -17.72
C ALA A 98 11.03 -11.13 -16.59
N GLU A 99 11.53 -10.78 -15.42
CA GLU A 99 11.42 -11.62 -14.23
C GLU A 99 9.95 -11.75 -13.78
N MET A 100 9.19 -10.66 -13.74
CA MET A 100 7.77 -10.71 -13.37
C MET A 100 6.97 -11.58 -14.36
N THR A 101 7.25 -11.50 -15.67
CA THR A 101 6.63 -12.36 -16.67
C THR A 101 6.96 -13.83 -16.42
N THR A 102 8.20 -14.15 -16.09
CA THR A 102 8.63 -15.52 -15.74
C THR A 102 7.92 -16.01 -14.48
N GLN A 103 7.80 -15.16 -13.48
CA GLN A 103 7.13 -15.49 -12.22
C GLN A 103 5.60 -15.62 -12.40
N LEU A 104 5.00 -14.85 -13.31
CA LEU A 104 3.61 -15.05 -13.72
C LEU A 104 3.38 -16.46 -14.27
N ASP A 105 4.27 -16.94 -15.18
CA ASP A 105 4.22 -18.31 -15.70
C ASP A 105 4.46 -19.36 -14.60
N GLU A 106 5.27 -19.05 -13.60
CA GLU A 106 5.46 -19.91 -12.43
C GLU A 106 4.17 -20.03 -11.61
N LEU A 107 3.43 -18.94 -11.39
CA LEU A 107 2.13 -18.97 -10.71
C LEU A 107 1.09 -19.75 -11.50
N LYS A 108 1.04 -19.57 -12.83
CA LYS A 108 0.19 -20.35 -13.72
C LYS A 108 0.50 -21.85 -13.61
N THR A 109 1.78 -22.23 -13.63
CA THR A 109 2.23 -23.63 -13.48
C THR A 109 1.92 -24.19 -12.09
N TRP A 110 1.99 -23.37 -11.05
CA TRP A 110 1.57 -23.75 -9.69
C TRP A 110 0.06 -24.00 -9.60
N GLY A 111 -0.72 -23.51 -10.58
CA GLY A 111 -2.16 -23.62 -10.66
C GLY A 111 -2.86 -22.57 -9.79
N ALA A 112 -2.41 -21.32 -9.88
CA ALA A 112 -3.09 -20.20 -9.22
C ALA A 112 -4.52 -20.06 -9.75
N ASP A 113 -5.48 -19.90 -8.83
CA ASP A 113 -6.87 -19.56 -9.16
C ASP A 113 -7.03 -18.04 -9.33
N ALA A 114 -6.25 -17.28 -8.56
CA ALA A 114 -6.15 -15.83 -8.72
C ALA A 114 -4.72 -15.33 -8.52
N ILE A 115 -4.42 -14.17 -9.13
CA ILE A 115 -3.16 -13.47 -9.02
C ILE A 115 -3.42 -12.00 -8.68
N VAL A 116 -2.82 -11.51 -7.59
CA VAL A 116 -2.70 -10.08 -7.29
C VAL A 116 -1.38 -9.61 -7.87
N ALA A 117 -1.44 -8.75 -8.88
CA ALA A 117 -0.28 -8.27 -9.61
C ALA A 117 -0.03 -6.78 -9.35
N PHE A 118 1.19 -6.41 -8.99
CA PHE A 118 1.65 -5.03 -8.90
C PHE A 118 2.73 -4.76 -9.96
N PRO A 119 2.34 -4.60 -11.24
CA PRO A 119 3.28 -4.38 -12.34
C PRO A 119 3.75 -2.91 -12.35
N GLN A 120 5.08 -2.71 -12.30
CA GLN A 120 5.68 -1.37 -12.38
C GLN A 120 6.35 -1.10 -13.74
N TRP A 121 6.23 -2.00 -14.71
CA TRP A 121 6.93 -1.92 -15.97
C TRP A 121 5.96 -2.02 -17.15
N GLU A 122 6.32 -1.35 -18.23
CA GLU A 122 5.63 -1.48 -19.52
C GLU A 122 5.72 -2.92 -20.06
N GLY A 123 4.72 -3.32 -20.83
CA GLY A 123 4.69 -4.63 -21.49
C GLY A 123 4.08 -5.76 -20.66
N MET A 124 3.55 -5.46 -19.49
CA MET A 124 2.87 -6.45 -18.64
C MET A 124 1.42 -6.73 -19.08
N GLU A 125 0.85 -5.93 -19.99
CA GLU A 125 -0.50 -6.08 -20.50
C GLU A 125 -0.70 -7.45 -21.17
N VAL A 126 0.24 -7.84 -22.03
CA VAL A 126 0.17 -9.11 -22.80
C VAL A 126 0.24 -10.33 -21.89
N PRO A 127 1.24 -10.50 -21.00
CA PRO A 127 1.29 -11.67 -20.12
C PRO A 127 0.12 -11.71 -19.13
N ILE A 128 -0.38 -10.56 -18.64
CA ILE A 128 -1.55 -10.49 -17.78
C ILE A 128 -2.82 -10.91 -18.54
N GLN A 129 -3.02 -10.42 -19.78
CA GLN A 129 -4.15 -10.85 -20.61
C GLN A 129 -4.12 -12.37 -20.87
N GLN A 130 -2.94 -12.94 -21.12
CA GLN A 130 -2.81 -14.39 -21.31
C GLN A 130 -3.23 -15.17 -20.06
N ALA A 131 -2.88 -14.70 -18.86
CA ALA A 131 -3.32 -15.34 -17.62
C ALA A 131 -4.84 -15.29 -17.47
N ILE A 132 -5.46 -14.15 -17.81
CA ILE A 132 -6.93 -14.00 -17.80
C ILE A 132 -7.60 -14.92 -18.82
N ASP A 133 -7.07 -15.00 -20.04
CA ASP A 133 -7.57 -15.85 -21.11
C ASP A 133 -7.48 -17.36 -20.76
N GLU A 134 -6.52 -17.74 -19.91
CA GLU A 134 -6.38 -19.07 -19.35
C GLU A 134 -7.34 -19.36 -18.17
N GLY A 135 -8.15 -18.36 -17.76
CA GLY A 135 -9.18 -18.48 -16.73
C GLY A 135 -8.71 -18.11 -15.32
N ILE A 136 -7.54 -17.49 -15.16
CA ILE A 136 -7.05 -17.02 -13.87
C ILE A 136 -7.66 -15.65 -13.58
N THR A 137 -8.20 -15.46 -12.38
CA THR A 137 -8.64 -14.16 -11.92
C THR A 137 -7.42 -13.28 -11.67
N VAL A 138 -7.34 -12.11 -12.31
CA VAL A 138 -6.24 -11.15 -12.04
C VAL A 138 -6.80 -9.89 -11.42
N VAL A 139 -6.27 -9.54 -10.24
CA VAL A 139 -6.50 -8.26 -9.57
C VAL A 139 -5.22 -7.46 -9.67
N ASN A 140 -5.25 -6.41 -10.48
CA ASN A 140 -4.16 -5.48 -10.63
C ASN A 140 -4.14 -4.52 -9.44
N PHE A 141 -2.99 -4.33 -8.82
CA PHE A 141 -2.83 -3.40 -7.72
C PHE A 141 -2.08 -2.15 -8.18
N ASP A 142 -2.62 -1.00 -7.81
CA ASP A 142 -2.08 0.35 -7.98
C ASP A 142 -2.02 0.81 -9.45
N ILE A 143 -0.95 0.50 -10.19
CA ILE A 143 -0.75 0.93 -11.58
C ILE A 143 -1.76 0.25 -12.50
N ALA A 144 -2.45 1.02 -13.35
CA ALA A 144 -3.43 0.47 -14.29
C ALA A 144 -2.74 -0.32 -15.41
N ILE A 145 -3.33 -1.47 -15.73
CA ILE A 145 -2.96 -2.30 -16.88
C ILE A 145 -4.18 -2.39 -17.82
N GLU A 146 -3.95 -2.16 -19.11
CA GLU A 146 -4.97 -2.30 -20.14
C GLU A 146 -5.11 -3.77 -20.54
N ALA A 147 -6.00 -4.51 -19.85
CA ALA A 147 -6.32 -5.89 -20.15
C ALA A 147 -7.83 -6.15 -19.95
N ASP A 148 -8.44 -6.91 -20.87
CA ASP A 148 -9.87 -7.23 -20.81
C ASP A 148 -10.15 -8.19 -19.64
N GLY A 149 -11.06 -7.81 -18.74
CA GLY A 149 -11.44 -8.65 -17.60
C GLY A 149 -10.52 -8.55 -16.39
N VAL A 150 -9.54 -7.64 -16.39
CA VAL A 150 -8.72 -7.34 -15.21
C VAL A 150 -9.53 -6.56 -14.18
N TYR A 151 -9.40 -6.93 -12.91
CA TYR A 151 -9.87 -6.13 -11.79
C TYR A 151 -8.75 -5.23 -11.29
N ARG A 152 -9.09 -4.14 -10.61
CA ARG A 152 -8.08 -3.21 -10.08
C ARG A 152 -8.46 -2.65 -8.72
N VAL A 153 -7.46 -2.55 -7.84
CA VAL A 153 -7.53 -1.77 -6.59
C VAL A 153 -6.43 -0.72 -6.61
N SER A 154 -6.78 0.55 -6.40
CA SER A 154 -5.84 1.66 -6.38
C SER A 154 -6.34 2.75 -5.43
N GLY A 155 -5.46 3.62 -4.96
CA GLY A 155 -5.87 4.84 -4.28
C GLY A 155 -6.36 5.92 -5.23
N ASP A 156 -6.98 6.97 -4.69
CA ASP A 156 -7.48 8.12 -5.45
C ASP A 156 -6.33 9.06 -5.85
N ASN A 157 -5.58 8.65 -6.87
CA ASN A 157 -4.47 9.43 -7.39
C ASN A 157 -4.91 10.79 -7.98
N GLU A 158 -6.08 10.83 -8.63
CA GLU A 158 -6.59 12.09 -9.19
C GLU A 158 -7.01 13.05 -8.06
N GLY A 159 -7.64 12.54 -7.01
CA GLY A 159 -7.95 13.28 -5.79
C GLY A 159 -6.71 13.87 -5.11
N MET A 160 -5.62 13.09 -4.98
CA MET A 160 -4.35 13.59 -4.43
C MET A 160 -3.82 14.79 -5.21
N GLY A 161 -3.84 14.71 -6.54
CA GLY A 161 -3.42 15.85 -7.39
C GLY A 161 -4.28 17.08 -7.18
N LYS A 162 -5.59 16.90 -7.06
CA LYS A 162 -6.55 17.97 -6.75
C LYS A 162 -6.27 18.59 -5.38
N ASP A 163 -6.13 17.78 -4.34
CA ASP A 163 -5.86 18.23 -2.97
C ASP A 163 -4.55 19.03 -2.88
N ALA A 164 -3.51 18.60 -3.60
CA ALA A 164 -2.24 19.32 -3.69
C ALA A 164 -2.42 20.70 -4.36
N ALA A 165 -3.19 20.77 -5.46
CA ALA A 165 -3.46 22.04 -6.14
C ALA A 165 -4.25 23.01 -5.25
N GLU A 166 -5.34 22.55 -4.62
CA GLU A 166 -6.14 23.33 -3.70
C GLU A 166 -5.29 23.84 -2.52
N TYR A 167 -4.42 22.99 -1.96
CA TYR A 167 -3.52 23.38 -0.89
C TYR A 167 -2.52 24.46 -1.31
N ILE A 168 -1.89 24.33 -2.48
CA ILE A 168 -0.97 25.34 -3.01
C ILE A 168 -1.72 26.66 -3.21
N ILE A 169 -2.90 26.64 -3.82
CA ILE A 169 -3.72 27.85 -4.03
C ILE A 169 -4.09 28.53 -2.70
N ASP A 170 -4.46 27.76 -1.68
CA ASP A 170 -4.77 28.31 -0.34
C ASP A 170 -3.58 29.03 0.27
N LYS A 171 -2.36 28.54 0.09
CA LYS A 171 -1.15 29.07 0.75
C LYS A 171 -0.46 30.19 -0.04
N VAL A 172 -0.44 30.14 -1.37
CA VAL A 172 0.30 31.11 -2.21
C VAL A 172 -0.59 31.96 -3.13
N GLY A 173 -1.91 31.65 -3.21
CA GLY A 173 -2.85 32.36 -4.08
C GLY A 173 -2.87 31.82 -5.51
N THR A 174 -3.34 32.65 -6.44
CA THR A 174 -3.66 32.22 -7.82
C THR A 174 -2.64 32.69 -8.87
N GLU A 175 -1.52 33.28 -8.43
CA GLU A 175 -0.44 33.78 -9.29
C GLU A 175 0.91 33.38 -8.71
N GLY A 176 1.88 33.09 -9.56
CA GLY A 176 3.22 32.67 -9.16
C GLY A 176 3.79 31.56 -10.03
N THR A 177 4.85 30.92 -9.56
CA THR A 177 5.50 29.81 -10.25
C THR A 177 5.48 28.56 -9.40
N VAL A 178 4.89 27.49 -9.92
CA VAL A 178 4.93 26.15 -9.31
C VAL A 178 5.83 25.24 -10.12
N VAL A 179 6.78 24.63 -9.47
CA VAL A 179 7.55 23.50 -10.03
C VAL A 179 6.72 22.23 -9.84
N VAL A 180 6.55 21.49 -10.92
CA VAL A 180 5.91 20.17 -10.96
C VAL A 180 7.00 19.12 -11.10
N LEU A 181 7.18 18.29 -10.08
CA LEU A 181 8.08 17.14 -10.10
C LEU A 181 7.30 15.94 -10.63
N ASP A 182 7.40 15.70 -11.95
CA ASP A 182 6.69 14.61 -12.64
C ASP A 182 7.50 13.31 -12.60
N VAL A 183 6.82 12.18 -12.50
CA VAL A 183 7.45 10.85 -12.49
C VAL A 183 6.90 9.98 -13.63
N PRO A 184 7.32 10.24 -14.90
CA PRO A 184 6.73 9.59 -16.06
C PRO A 184 6.83 8.06 -16.05
N THR A 185 7.82 7.52 -15.34
CA THR A 185 8.06 6.07 -15.25
C THR A 185 7.06 5.33 -14.33
N SER A 186 6.22 6.04 -13.59
CA SER A 186 5.22 5.44 -12.71
C SER A 186 3.82 5.28 -13.33
N GLY A 187 3.71 5.47 -14.66
CA GLY A 187 2.50 5.22 -15.44
C GLY A 187 1.28 5.95 -14.89
N SER A 188 0.16 5.25 -14.78
CA SER A 188 -1.13 5.82 -14.39
C SER A 188 -1.14 6.51 -13.01
N VAL A 189 -0.22 6.20 -12.12
CA VAL A 189 -0.12 6.85 -10.80
C VAL A 189 0.27 8.32 -10.97
N ALA A 190 1.39 8.62 -11.63
CA ALA A 190 1.80 10.00 -11.88
C ALA A 190 0.86 10.71 -12.88
N GLU A 191 0.40 10.02 -13.91
CA GLU A 191 -0.54 10.59 -14.87
C GLU A 191 -1.82 11.13 -14.21
N LEU A 192 -2.43 10.35 -13.31
CA LEU A 192 -3.64 10.76 -12.61
C LEU A 192 -3.36 11.86 -11.58
N ARG A 193 -2.25 11.76 -10.80
CA ARG A 193 -1.86 12.85 -9.88
C ARG A 193 -1.61 14.15 -10.64
N LYS A 194 -0.88 14.10 -11.73
CA LYS A 194 -0.64 15.27 -12.58
C LYS A 194 -1.93 15.80 -13.20
N LYS A 195 -2.83 14.92 -13.67
CA LYS A 195 -4.13 15.32 -14.22
C LYS A 195 -4.94 16.09 -13.19
N GLY A 196 -5.18 15.52 -12.01
CA GLY A 196 -5.94 16.19 -10.93
C GLY A 196 -5.35 17.54 -10.57
N PHE A 197 -4.01 17.62 -10.48
CA PHE A 197 -3.30 18.86 -10.20
C PHE A 197 -3.48 19.91 -11.31
N THR A 198 -3.19 19.56 -12.54
CA THR A 198 -3.19 20.52 -13.67
C THR A 198 -4.59 20.99 -14.05
N GLU A 199 -5.60 20.10 -13.98
CA GLU A 199 -6.99 20.47 -14.23
C GLU A 199 -7.51 21.45 -13.16
N THR A 200 -7.20 21.20 -11.88
CA THR A 200 -7.56 22.09 -10.79
C THR A 200 -6.86 23.46 -10.90
N MET A 201 -5.54 23.44 -11.18
CA MET A 201 -4.80 24.69 -11.40
C MET A 201 -5.36 25.48 -12.58
N ALA A 202 -5.69 24.84 -13.70
CA ALA A 202 -6.28 25.51 -14.87
C ALA A 202 -7.66 26.12 -14.57
N ALA A 203 -8.45 25.48 -13.70
CA ALA A 203 -9.78 25.95 -13.32
C ALA A 203 -9.75 27.10 -12.30
N GLU A 204 -8.90 26.99 -11.27
CA GLU A 204 -8.94 27.86 -10.09
C GLU A 204 -7.81 28.89 -10.03
N ALA A 205 -6.66 28.60 -10.67
CA ALA A 205 -5.50 29.47 -10.70
C ALA A 205 -4.88 29.59 -12.13
N PRO A 206 -5.65 30.03 -13.13
CA PRO A 206 -5.20 30.01 -14.54
C PRO A 206 -4.00 30.96 -14.84
N ASN A 207 -3.63 31.82 -13.91
CA ASN A 207 -2.44 32.69 -14.02
C ASN A 207 -1.20 32.08 -13.36
N MET A 208 -1.31 30.91 -12.72
CA MET A 208 -0.17 30.21 -12.16
C MET A 208 0.71 29.64 -13.29
N VAL A 209 2.01 29.84 -13.19
CA VAL A 209 2.97 29.32 -14.15
C VAL A 209 3.45 27.96 -13.67
N LEU A 210 3.14 26.90 -14.40
CA LEU A 210 3.59 25.53 -14.10
C LEU A 210 4.87 25.23 -14.88
N LYS A 211 5.89 24.74 -14.19
CA LYS A 211 7.17 24.30 -14.78
C LYS A 211 7.40 22.84 -14.45
N GLU A 212 7.29 21.98 -15.45
CA GLU A 212 7.41 20.53 -15.28
C GLU A 212 8.86 20.08 -15.44
N TYR A 213 9.28 19.18 -14.54
CA TYR A 213 10.59 18.53 -14.55
C TYR A 213 10.41 17.05 -14.20
N ALA A 214 11.09 16.18 -14.97
CA ALA A 214 11.08 14.75 -14.68
C ALA A 214 11.96 14.46 -13.46
N THR A 215 11.50 13.51 -12.63
CA THR A 215 12.21 12.97 -11.47
C THR A 215 11.83 11.50 -11.26
N GLU A 216 12.18 10.93 -10.11
CA GLU A 216 11.79 9.58 -9.66
C GLU A 216 11.24 9.63 -8.23
N PHE A 217 10.49 8.60 -7.80
CA PHE A 217 10.00 8.47 -6.43
C PHE A 217 11.09 8.07 -5.44
N THR A 218 12.19 8.82 -5.42
CA THR A 218 13.31 8.62 -4.51
C THR A 218 13.83 9.93 -3.93
N ARG A 219 14.42 9.88 -2.74
CA ARG A 219 15.04 11.05 -2.08
C ARG A 219 16.24 11.57 -2.87
N GLU A 220 17.03 10.63 -3.41
CA GLU A 220 18.22 10.93 -4.18
C GLU A 220 17.88 11.73 -5.42
N ALA A 221 16.86 11.30 -6.18
CA ALA A 221 16.38 12.03 -7.35
C ALA A 221 15.79 13.38 -6.95
N GLY A 222 14.90 13.41 -5.95
CA GLY A 222 14.32 14.66 -5.43
C GLY A 222 15.36 15.69 -5.01
N LEU A 223 16.46 15.26 -4.35
CA LEU A 223 17.56 16.11 -3.97
C LEU A 223 18.35 16.64 -5.18
N ALA A 224 18.75 15.74 -6.08
CA ALA A 224 19.58 16.09 -7.22
C ALA A 224 18.83 16.97 -8.24
N ASP A 225 17.63 16.57 -8.62
CA ASP A 225 16.83 17.28 -9.61
C ASP A 225 16.39 18.65 -9.10
N MET A 226 15.96 18.74 -7.81
CA MET A 226 15.60 20.02 -7.22
C MET A 226 16.79 20.97 -7.12
N ALA A 227 18.00 20.51 -6.85
CA ALA A 227 19.20 21.35 -6.84
C ALA A 227 19.45 22.00 -8.23
N ASP A 228 19.28 21.24 -9.31
CA ASP A 228 19.39 21.75 -10.68
C ASP A 228 18.24 22.71 -11.01
N ILE A 229 17.01 22.39 -10.61
CA ILE A 229 15.83 23.23 -10.81
C ILE A 229 15.98 24.58 -10.11
N LEU A 230 16.51 24.60 -8.88
CA LEU A 230 16.78 25.85 -8.13
C LEU A 230 17.78 26.76 -8.85
N THR A 231 18.79 26.17 -9.52
CA THR A 231 19.76 26.90 -10.31
C THR A 231 19.13 27.52 -11.55
N ALA A 232 18.22 26.81 -12.21
CA ALA A 232 17.55 27.25 -13.42
C ALA A 232 16.40 28.27 -13.16
N ASN A 233 15.88 28.31 -11.93
CA ASN A 233 14.69 29.10 -11.57
C ASN A 233 15.01 30.04 -10.38
N PRO A 234 15.23 31.34 -10.65
CA PRO A 234 15.54 32.30 -9.60
C PRO A 234 14.37 32.59 -8.65
N GLN A 235 13.12 32.28 -9.08
CA GLN A 235 11.90 32.44 -8.29
C GLN A 235 11.00 31.22 -8.46
N ILE A 236 10.62 30.62 -7.35
CA ILE A 236 9.66 29.50 -7.24
C ILE A 236 8.80 29.80 -6.02
N ASP A 237 7.48 29.72 -6.16
CA ASP A 237 6.56 29.98 -5.05
C ASP A 237 6.12 28.68 -4.36
N ALA A 238 5.95 27.59 -5.13
CA ALA A 238 5.60 26.27 -4.61
C ALA A 238 6.21 25.13 -5.43
N VAL A 239 6.24 23.95 -4.82
CA VAL A 239 6.64 22.69 -5.44
C VAL A 239 5.49 21.70 -5.29
N PHE A 240 4.93 21.25 -6.41
CA PHE A 240 4.10 20.07 -6.46
C PHE A 240 5.01 18.85 -6.63
N SER A 241 5.20 18.13 -5.56
CA SER A 241 5.80 16.80 -5.57
C SER A 241 4.71 15.78 -5.33
N MET A 242 4.80 14.65 -6.01
CA MET A 242 3.74 13.64 -6.03
C MET A 242 3.87 12.62 -4.90
N ASP A 243 5.02 12.58 -4.20
CA ASP A 243 5.26 11.66 -3.10
C ASP A 243 6.17 12.25 -2.02
N ASP A 244 6.16 11.64 -0.82
CA ASP A 244 6.90 12.12 0.34
C ASP A 244 8.41 11.92 0.20
N GLU A 245 8.89 10.84 -0.44
CA GLU A 245 10.32 10.57 -0.57
C GLU A 245 11.01 11.62 -1.45
N THR A 246 10.43 11.93 -2.62
CA THR A 246 10.91 13.02 -3.48
C THR A 246 10.83 14.37 -2.76
N SER A 247 9.76 14.60 -1.97
CA SER A 247 9.56 15.84 -1.21
C SER A 247 10.62 16.04 -0.14
N ILE A 248 11.04 14.97 0.55
CA ILE A 248 12.14 15.01 1.52
C ILE A 248 13.43 15.45 0.83
N GLY A 249 13.74 14.87 -0.33
CA GLY A 249 14.92 15.27 -1.13
C GLY A 249 14.84 16.71 -1.62
N ALA A 250 13.69 17.12 -2.14
CA ALA A 250 13.47 18.49 -2.61
C ALA A 250 13.60 19.53 -1.47
N LEU A 251 13.03 19.25 -0.30
CA LEU A 251 13.16 20.13 0.87
C LEU A 251 14.64 20.27 1.30
N GLN A 252 15.40 19.17 1.29
CA GLN A 252 16.83 19.21 1.58
C GLN A 252 17.59 20.11 0.60
N ALA A 253 17.34 19.97 -0.72
CA ALA A 253 17.96 20.84 -1.74
C ALA A 253 17.64 22.32 -1.53
N ILE A 254 16.39 22.64 -1.19
CA ILE A 254 15.93 24.00 -0.89
C ILE A 254 16.68 24.57 0.31
N ARG A 255 16.85 23.79 1.38
CA ARG A 255 17.59 24.18 2.59
C ARG A 255 19.09 24.37 2.30
N ASP A 256 19.71 23.45 1.58
CA ASP A 256 21.12 23.53 1.20
C ASP A 256 21.42 24.75 0.33
N ALA A 257 20.52 25.13 -0.56
CA ALA A 257 20.61 26.32 -1.41
C ALA A 257 20.26 27.62 -0.65
N GLY A 258 19.78 27.55 0.59
CA GLY A 258 19.37 28.70 1.39
C GLY A 258 18.20 29.49 0.77
N ARG A 259 17.34 28.83 -0.01
CA ARG A 259 16.19 29.47 -0.68
C ARG A 259 15.06 29.72 0.31
N THR A 260 14.43 30.89 0.21
CA THR A 260 13.35 31.32 1.10
C THR A 260 12.09 31.80 0.36
N ASP A 261 12.13 31.74 -0.95
CA ASP A 261 11.01 32.11 -1.82
C ASP A 261 9.94 31.01 -1.91
N ILE A 262 10.34 29.73 -1.82
CA ILE A 262 9.44 28.58 -1.85
C ILE A 262 8.62 28.52 -0.56
N LYS A 263 7.29 28.58 -0.67
CA LYS A 263 6.38 28.62 0.49
C LYS A 263 5.67 27.30 0.74
N VAL A 264 5.54 26.45 -0.27
CA VAL A 264 4.77 25.20 -0.20
C VAL A 264 5.54 24.06 -0.86
N ILE A 265 5.52 22.90 -0.24
CA ILE A 265 5.87 21.62 -0.87
C ILE A 265 4.75 20.63 -0.54
N THR A 266 4.21 19.96 -1.56
CA THR A 266 3.28 18.86 -1.39
C THR A 266 4.00 17.52 -1.39
N GLY A 267 3.35 16.46 -0.94
CA GLY A 267 3.82 15.09 -0.92
C GLY A 267 2.67 14.10 -1.03
N GLY A 268 2.92 12.86 -0.76
CA GLY A 268 1.94 11.78 -0.74
C GLY A 268 2.58 10.43 -0.42
N GLY A 269 1.81 9.54 0.18
CA GLY A 269 2.28 8.22 0.56
C GLY A 269 2.16 7.92 2.04
N GLY A 270 2.30 8.91 2.90
CA GLY A 270 2.19 8.75 4.35
C GLY A 270 3.51 8.35 5.02
N CYS A 271 4.64 8.88 4.55
CA CYS A 271 5.95 8.66 5.13
C CYS A 271 6.06 9.31 6.52
N GLN A 272 6.37 8.50 7.54
CA GLN A 272 6.50 9.00 8.92
C GLN A 272 7.57 10.08 9.06
N GLU A 273 8.65 10.02 8.29
CA GLU A 273 9.71 11.03 8.33
C GLU A 273 9.20 12.37 7.79
N TRP A 274 8.42 12.36 6.70
CA TRP A 274 7.79 13.57 6.18
C TRP A 274 6.85 14.20 7.20
N PHE A 275 6.03 13.41 7.89
CA PHE A 275 5.19 13.91 8.98
C PHE A 275 5.99 14.51 10.12
N ASN A 276 7.12 13.91 10.48
CA ASN A 276 8.02 14.49 11.48
C ASN A 276 8.59 15.83 11.01
N MET A 277 8.96 15.95 9.72
CA MET A 277 9.43 17.21 9.12
C MET A 277 8.32 18.28 9.07
N MET A 278 7.06 17.90 8.81
CA MET A 278 5.93 18.82 8.86
C MET A 278 5.76 19.46 10.26
N LEU A 279 6.09 18.73 11.32
CA LEU A 279 5.95 19.17 12.72
C LEU A 279 7.23 19.82 13.27
N ALA A 280 8.37 19.72 12.58
CA ALA A 280 9.64 20.23 13.06
C ALA A 280 9.69 21.76 13.07
N ASP A 281 10.24 22.35 14.14
CA ASP A 281 10.35 23.81 14.32
C ASP A 281 11.14 24.48 13.19
N GLU A 282 12.15 23.82 12.65
CA GLU A 282 12.99 24.29 11.55
C GLU A 282 12.27 24.43 10.21
N ASN A 283 11.09 23.79 10.05
CA ASN A 283 10.29 23.81 8.84
C ASN A 283 9.02 24.67 8.95
N GLN A 284 8.89 25.47 10.01
CA GLN A 284 7.69 26.31 10.22
C GLN A 284 7.59 27.50 9.25
N ASP A 285 8.62 27.79 8.47
CA ASP A 285 8.65 28.84 7.45
C ASP A 285 8.15 28.40 6.07
N ILE A 286 7.89 27.09 5.91
CA ILE A 286 7.39 26.48 4.66
C ILE A 286 6.19 25.58 4.98
N TRP A 287 5.14 25.66 4.17
CA TRP A 287 3.97 24.81 4.30
C TRP A 287 4.22 23.46 3.65
N LEU A 288 4.04 22.39 4.41
CA LEU A 288 4.23 21.01 3.96
C LEU A 288 2.90 20.27 4.04
N GLN A 289 2.60 19.45 3.05
CA GLN A 289 1.40 18.65 2.96
C GLN A 289 1.76 17.25 2.48
N SER A 290 0.99 16.26 2.87
CA SER A 290 0.98 14.91 2.34
C SER A 290 -0.45 14.42 2.14
N ASP A 291 -0.62 13.37 1.33
CA ASP A 291 -1.84 12.57 1.28
C ASP A 291 -1.55 11.16 1.75
N LEU A 292 -2.41 10.62 2.62
CA LEU A 292 -2.33 9.24 3.07
C LEU A 292 -2.71 8.29 1.92
N TYR A 293 -1.69 7.80 1.25
CA TYR A 293 -1.80 6.76 0.23
C TYR A 293 -1.28 5.45 0.83
N SER A 294 -2.15 4.75 1.54
CA SER A 294 -1.74 3.66 2.43
C SER A 294 -1.37 2.38 1.68
N PRO A 295 -0.19 1.77 1.92
CA PRO A 295 0.15 0.48 1.35
C PRO A 295 -0.76 -0.66 1.84
N VAL A 296 -1.52 -0.45 2.93
CA VAL A 296 -2.53 -1.40 3.42
C VAL A 296 -3.59 -1.73 2.37
N MET A 297 -3.82 -0.84 1.39
CA MET A 297 -4.77 -1.07 0.29
C MET A 297 -4.54 -2.38 -0.48
N VAL A 298 -3.35 -2.94 -0.42
CA VAL A 298 -3.07 -4.25 -1.05
C VAL A 298 -3.85 -5.38 -0.38
N GLU A 299 -4.22 -5.26 0.89
CA GLU A 299 -5.10 -6.22 1.57
C GLU A 299 -6.47 -6.28 0.86
N ASP A 300 -7.00 -5.13 0.40
CA ASP A 300 -8.23 -5.06 -0.39
C ASP A 300 -8.12 -5.78 -1.75
N ALA A 301 -6.93 -5.77 -2.36
CA ALA A 301 -6.72 -6.50 -3.62
C ALA A 301 -6.71 -8.02 -3.39
N VAL A 302 -6.11 -8.47 -2.29
CA VAL A 302 -6.12 -9.90 -1.89
C VAL A 302 -7.54 -10.35 -1.54
N ASP A 303 -8.28 -9.53 -0.80
CA ASP A 303 -9.67 -9.81 -0.43
C ASP A 303 -10.58 -9.83 -1.67
N MET A 304 -10.41 -8.86 -2.59
CA MET A 304 -11.15 -8.83 -3.85
C MET A 304 -10.91 -10.11 -4.67
N ALA A 305 -9.67 -10.59 -4.76
CA ALA A 305 -9.35 -11.83 -5.44
C ALA A 305 -10.12 -13.02 -4.83
N LEU A 306 -10.13 -13.13 -3.50
CA LEU A 306 -10.86 -14.19 -2.80
C LEU A 306 -12.39 -14.06 -2.97
N ASP A 307 -12.93 -12.85 -2.91
CA ASP A 307 -14.36 -12.59 -3.08
C ASP A 307 -14.83 -13.00 -4.49
N ILE A 308 -14.04 -12.68 -5.53
CA ILE A 308 -14.36 -13.08 -6.91
C ILE A 308 -14.38 -14.60 -7.02
N LEU A 309 -13.40 -15.31 -6.46
CA LEU A 309 -13.35 -16.77 -6.46
C LEU A 309 -14.55 -17.40 -5.73
N ASN A 310 -15.06 -16.74 -4.69
CA ASN A 310 -16.27 -17.14 -3.99
C ASN A 310 -17.59 -16.76 -4.72
N GLY A 311 -17.51 -16.22 -5.94
CA GLY A 311 -18.68 -15.81 -6.74
C GLY A 311 -19.25 -14.44 -6.37
N ASN A 312 -18.52 -13.62 -5.60
CA ASN A 312 -18.91 -12.28 -5.18
C ASN A 312 -18.14 -11.20 -5.94
N ALA A 313 -17.99 -11.34 -7.26
CA ALA A 313 -17.33 -10.33 -8.08
C ALA A 313 -18.04 -8.97 -7.96
N PRO A 314 -17.29 -7.86 -7.81
CA PRO A 314 -17.89 -6.53 -7.75
C PRO A 314 -18.49 -6.13 -9.11
N GLU A 315 -19.53 -5.27 -9.08
CA GLU A 315 -20.14 -4.73 -10.31
C GLU A 315 -19.16 -3.81 -11.07
N ASP A 316 -18.40 -2.98 -10.33
CA ASP A 316 -17.32 -2.17 -10.88
C ASP A 316 -15.99 -2.92 -10.73
N PRO A 317 -15.29 -3.23 -11.82
CA PRO A 317 -14.01 -3.92 -11.74
C PRO A 317 -12.91 -3.08 -11.10
N VAL A 318 -13.12 -1.77 -10.93
CA VAL A 318 -12.14 -0.84 -10.36
C VAL A 318 -12.59 -0.34 -8.99
N LYS A 319 -11.84 -0.67 -7.95
CA LYS A 319 -12.02 -0.16 -6.59
C LYS A 319 -11.02 0.97 -6.33
N ILE A 320 -11.51 2.20 -6.19
CA ILE A 320 -10.71 3.35 -5.78
C ILE A 320 -10.87 3.58 -4.28
N ILE A 321 -9.76 3.59 -3.57
CA ILE A 321 -9.69 3.83 -2.13
C ILE A 321 -9.43 5.32 -1.89
N PRO A 322 -10.30 6.03 -1.16
CA PRO A 322 -10.09 7.44 -0.86
C PRO A 322 -8.77 7.68 -0.14
N THR A 323 -8.12 8.77 -0.47
CA THR A 323 -6.97 9.30 0.24
C THR A 323 -7.41 10.37 1.24
N GLU A 324 -6.55 10.70 2.20
CA GLU A 324 -6.82 11.71 3.22
C GLU A 324 -5.66 12.70 3.23
N ARG A 325 -5.97 13.98 2.99
CA ARG A 325 -4.97 15.04 3.09
C ARG A 325 -4.55 15.26 4.54
N VAL A 326 -3.25 15.28 4.76
CA VAL A 326 -2.61 15.65 6.02
C VAL A 326 -1.81 16.91 5.79
N ASP A 327 -2.16 17.97 6.47
CA ASP A 327 -1.49 19.25 6.35
C ASP A 327 -1.31 19.92 7.73
N ARG A 328 -0.65 21.05 7.71
CA ARG A 328 -0.37 21.84 8.90
C ARG A 328 -1.07 23.19 8.82
#